data_8cfd4767a0fdb881c5d2916b6f2bf0ff
#
_entry.id   8cfd4767a0fdb881c5d2916b6f2bf0ff
#
_cell.length_a   1.000
_cell.length_b   1.000
_cell.length_c   1.000
_cell.angle_alpha   90.00
_cell.angle_beta   90.00
_cell.angle_gamma   90.00
#
_symmetry.space_group_name_H-M   'P 1'
#
loop_
_entity.id
_entity.type
_entity.pdbx_description
1 polymer ?
#
loop_
_entity_poly.entity_id
_entity_poly.type
_entity_poly.pdbx_seq_one_letter_code
_entity_poly.pdbx_strand_id
1 'polypeptide(L)'
;MHALSLRLLKGNYGIMETLKFNELNISPEIFRGVKDMGFEEASPIQSKAIPIAMTGADIIGQAQTGTGKTAAFGIPVLEKVKKEIKHPQTLILCPTRELAVQAAEEIRKLAKYMHGVKVLPIYGGQDITKQIRALKGAQIIIG
;
A
#
# COMPACT_ATOMS: atom_id res chain seq x y z
N MET A 1 10.06 1.75 -21.61
CA MET A 1 9.49 1.18 -20.37
C MET A 1 8.03 0.85 -20.64
N HIS A 2 7.64 -0.42 -20.60
CA HIS A 2 6.25 -0.82 -20.75
C HIS A 2 5.65 -1.10 -19.38
N ALA A 3 4.70 -0.25 -18.95
CA ALA A 3 3.94 -0.51 -17.73
C ALA A 3 2.95 -1.65 -17.97
N LEU A 4 2.88 -2.60 -17.06
CA LEU A 4 1.89 -3.67 -17.08
C LEU A 4 0.52 -3.10 -16.68
N SER A 5 -0.47 -3.20 -17.55
CA SER A 5 -1.83 -2.75 -17.28
C SER A 5 -2.70 -3.90 -16.75
N LEU A 6 -3.18 -3.76 -15.51
CA LEU A 6 -4.10 -4.70 -14.89
C LEU A 6 -5.48 -4.05 -14.78
N ARG A 7 -6.40 -4.41 -15.67
CA ARG A 7 -7.78 -3.93 -15.64
C ARG A 7 -8.72 -5.05 -15.19
N LEU A 8 -9.34 -4.88 -14.03
CA LEU A 8 -10.36 -5.77 -13.52
C LEU A 8 -11.74 -5.15 -13.75
N LEU A 9 -12.41 -5.58 -14.84
CA LEU A 9 -13.77 -5.12 -15.18
C LEU A 9 -14.84 -6.03 -14.57
N LYS A 10 -16.00 -5.45 -14.21
CA LYS A 10 -17.20 -6.21 -13.86
C LYS A 10 -17.59 -7.12 -15.04
N GLY A 11 -17.68 -8.42 -14.83
CA GLY A 11 -18.40 -9.34 -15.73
C GLY A 11 -17.58 -10.44 -16.43
N ASN A 12 -16.27 -10.43 -16.39
CA ASN A 12 -15.44 -11.51 -16.98
C ASN A 12 -14.45 -12.08 -15.97
N TYR A 13 -14.97 -12.48 -14.82
CA TYR A 13 -14.22 -13.35 -13.91
C TYR A 13 -14.47 -14.79 -14.35
N GLY A 14 -13.69 -15.29 -15.28
CA GLY A 14 -13.35 -16.71 -15.23
C GLY A 14 -12.86 -16.98 -13.81
N ILE A 15 -13.08 -18.15 -13.26
CA ILE A 15 -12.69 -18.55 -11.90
C ILE A 15 -11.26 -18.05 -11.68
N MET A 16 -11.14 -16.85 -11.05
CA MET A 16 -9.84 -16.27 -10.75
C MET A 16 -9.43 -16.88 -9.43
N GLU A 17 -8.46 -17.77 -9.47
CA GLU A 17 -7.82 -18.28 -8.28
C GLU A 17 -7.31 -17.08 -7.47
N THR A 18 -7.95 -16.82 -6.35
CA THR A 18 -7.46 -15.85 -5.36
C THR A 18 -6.39 -16.54 -4.54
N LEU A 19 -5.24 -15.89 -4.39
CA LEU A 19 -4.16 -16.40 -3.55
C LEU A 19 -4.47 -16.14 -2.08
N LYS A 20 -4.03 -17.02 -1.22
CA LYS A 20 -3.99 -16.72 0.21
C LYS A 20 -2.81 -15.79 0.49
N PHE A 21 -2.92 -14.93 1.51
CA PHE A 21 -1.83 -14.00 1.82
C PHE A 21 -0.50 -14.69 2.19
N ASN A 22 -0.54 -15.92 2.71
CA ASN A 22 0.67 -16.71 2.97
C ASN A 22 1.37 -17.21 1.69
N GLU A 23 0.72 -17.15 0.53
CA GLU A 23 1.28 -17.51 -0.78
C GLU A 23 1.90 -16.31 -1.50
N LEU A 24 1.71 -15.08 -0.99
CA LEU A 24 2.18 -13.85 -1.61
C LEU A 24 3.64 -13.49 -1.30
N ASN A 25 4.35 -14.34 -0.55
CA ASN A 25 5.75 -14.13 -0.17
C ASN A 25 6.00 -12.76 0.49
N ILE A 26 5.15 -12.39 1.43
CA ILE A 26 5.25 -11.16 2.25
C ILE A 26 5.92 -11.44 3.58
N SER A 27 6.57 -10.43 4.15
CA SER A 27 7.28 -10.55 5.43
C SER A 27 6.35 -10.91 6.59
N PRO A 28 6.85 -11.62 7.62
CA PRO A 28 6.03 -12.01 8.78
C PRO A 28 5.38 -10.82 9.49
N GLU A 29 6.04 -9.67 9.55
CA GLU A 29 5.54 -8.45 10.17
C GLU A 29 4.30 -7.92 9.42
N ILE A 30 4.38 -7.85 8.10
CA ILE A 30 3.24 -7.41 7.26
C ILE A 30 2.13 -8.45 7.30
N PHE A 31 2.45 -9.74 7.22
CA PHE A 31 1.46 -10.80 7.31
C PHE A 31 0.65 -10.75 8.62
N ARG A 32 1.30 -10.45 9.74
CA ARG A 32 0.59 -10.24 11.02
C ARG A 32 -0.35 -9.03 10.95
N GLY A 33 0.09 -7.93 10.34
CA GLY A 33 -0.75 -6.74 10.11
C GLY A 33 -1.98 -7.06 9.27
N VAL A 34 -1.80 -7.82 8.18
CA VAL A 34 -2.88 -8.30 7.30
C VAL A 34 -3.89 -9.16 8.09
N LYS A 35 -3.42 -10.08 8.93
CA LYS A 35 -4.28 -10.91 9.78
C LYS A 35 -5.07 -10.09 10.79
N ASP A 36 -4.44 -9.11 11.44
CA ASP A 36 -5.12 -8.20 12.37
C ASP A 36 -6.22 -7.36 11.71
N MET A 37 -6.11 -7.12 10.40
CA MET A 37 -7.15 -6.46 9.61
C MET A 37 -8.28 -7.41 9.19
N GLY A 38 -8.22 -8.69 9.54
CA GLY A 38 -9.22 -9.70 9.20
C GLY A 38 -9.16 -10.19 7.75
N PHE A 39 -8.05 -9.97 7.04
CA PHE A 39 -7.88 -10.45 5.67
C PHE A 39 -7.37 -11.90 5.70
N GLU A 40 -8.16 -12.83 5.17
CA GLU A 40 -7.80 -14.26 5.03
C GLU A 40 -7.30 -14.57 3.62
N GLU A 41 -8.04 -14.12 2.61
CA GLU A 41 -7.71 -14.29 1.20
C GLU A 41 -7.45 -12.93 0.52
N ALA A 42 -6.49 -12.92 -0.39
CA ALA A 42 -6.20 -11.74 -1.18
C ALA A 42 -7.31 -11.53 -2.24
N SER A 43 -7.79 -10.32 -2.36
CA SER A 43 -8.72 -9.96 -3.42
C SER A 43 -8.08 -10.15 -4.82
N PRO A 44 -8.86 -10.21 -5.91
CA PRO A 44 -8.31 -10.36 -7.24
C PRO A 44 -7.26 -9.31 -7.64
N ILE A 45 -7.44 -8.04 -7.21
CA ILE A 45 -6.45 -7.00 -7.49
C ILE A 45 -5.19 -7.22 -6.65
N GLN A 46 -5.31 -7.65 -5.41
CA GLN A 46 -4.17 -7.94 -4.54
C GLN A 46 -3.39 -9.14 -5.04
N SER A 47 -4.06 -10.26 -5.37
CA SER A 47 -3.43 -11.48 -5.88
C SER A 47 -2.61 -11.26 -7.15
N LYS A 48 -3.05 -10.33 -8.02
CA LYS A 48 -2.34 -10.00 -9.26
C LYS A 48 -1.31 -8.89 -9.10
N ALA A 49 -1.63 -7.82 -8.39
CA ALA A 49 -0.77 -6.64 -8.34
C ALA A 49 0.42 -6.84 -7.39
N ILE A 50 0.23 -7.48 -6.24
CA ILE A 50 1.29 -7.62 -5.23
C ILE A 50 2.51 -8.35 -5.81
N PRO A 51 2.40 -9.55 -6.41
CA PRO A 51 3.57 -10.25 -6.93
C PRO A 51 4.32 -9.45 -8.00
N ILE A 52 3.59 -8.77 -8.89
CA ILE A 52 4.19 -7.97 -9.96
C ILE A 52 4.91 -6.74 -9.39
N ALA A 53 4.27 -6.00 -8.46
CA ALA A 53 4.86 -4.84 -7.81
C ALA A 53 6.11 -5.18 -6.99
N MET A 54 6.15 -6.39 -6.42
CA MET A 54 7.32 -6.89 -5.69
C MET A 54 8.55 -7.04 -6.58
N THR A 55 8.40 -7.34 -7.88
CA THR A 55 9.52 -7.38 -8.83
C THR A 55 10.10 -6.00 -9.14
N GLY A 56 9.38 -4.91 -8.82
CA GLY A 56 9.77 -3.54 -9.16
C GLY A 56 9.26 -3.05 -10.51
N ALA A 57 8.40 -3.83 -11.17
CA ALA A 57 7.79 -3.44 -12.43
C ALA A 57 6.78 -2.30 -12.24
N ASP A 58 6.64 -1.44 -13.25
CA ASP A 58 5.60 -0.43 -13.31
C ASP A 58 4.25 -1.10 -13.58
N ILE A 59 3.21 -0.70 -12.83
CA ILE A 59 1.88 -1.30 -12.90
C ILE A 59 0.82 -0.22 -13.04
N ILE A 60 -0.16 -0.46 -13.91
CA ILE A 60 -1.44 0.24 -13.91
C ILE A 60 -2.51 -0.74 -13.43
N GLY A 61 -3.02 -0.55 -12.23
CA GLY A 61 -4.06 -1.37 -11.62
C GLY A 61 -5.39 -0.62 -11.54
N GLN A 62 -6.44 -1.17 -12.13
CA GLN A 62 -7.80 -0.63 -12.06
C GLN A 62 -8.75 -1.65 -11.44
N ALA A 63 -9.41 -1.26 -10.36
CA ALA A 63 -10.43 -2.05 -9.68
C ALA A 63 -11.47 -1.12 -9.02
N GLN A 64 -12.64 -1.65 -8.69
CA GLN A 64 -13.69 -0.89 -8.01
C GLN A 64 -13.24 -0.43 -6.61
N THR A 65 -13.95 0.56 -6.04
CA THR A 65 -13.79 0.96 -4.63
C THR A 65 -14.11 -0.21 -3.70
N GLY A 66 -13.41 -0.28 -2.57
CA GLY A 66 -13.63 -1.34 -1.57
C GLY A 66 -13.02 -2.70 -1.91
N THR A 67 -12.25 -2.82 -3.02
CA THR A 67 -11.62 -4.09 -3.42
C THR A 67 -10.23 -4.31 -2.83
N GLY A 68 -9.79 -3.45 -1.88
CA GLY A 68 -8.48 -3.59 -1.24
C GLY A 68 -7.30 -3.05 -2.06
N LYS A 69 -7.53 -2.05 -2.94
CA LYS A 69 -6.45 -1.42 -3.72
C LYS A 69 -5.33 -0.85 -2.84
N THR A 70 -5.67 -0.27 -1.69
CA THR A 70 -4.65 0.30 -0.78
C THR A 70 -3.66 -0.76 -0.33
N ALA A 71 -4.11 -1.95 0.06
CA ALA A 71 -3.23 -3.04 0.41
C ALA A 71 -2.45 -3.58 -0.81
N ALA A 72 -3.06 -3.55 -2.00
CA ALA A 72 -2.42 -4.01 -3.23
C ALA A 72 -1.16 -3.21 -3.60
N PHE A 73 -1.10 -1.91 -3.32
CA PHE A 73 0.12 -1.11 -3.48
C PHE A 73 0.87 -0.90 -2.16
N GLY A 74 0.17 -0.85 -1.03
CA GLY A 74 0.76 -0.61 0.28
C GLY A 74 1.69 -1.72 0.73
N ILE A 75 1.34 -2.98 0.52
CA ILE A 75 2.17 -4.13 0.85
C ILE A 75 3.52 -4.10 0.11
N PRO A 76 3.58 -3.98 -1.23
CA PRO A 76 4.85 -3.85 -1.94
C PRO A 76 5.68 -2.64 -1.53
N VAL A 77 5.03 -1.52 -1.21
CA VAL A 77 5.72 -0.32 -0.70
C VAL A 77 6.38 -0.64 0.64
N LEU A 78 5.66 -1.26 1.57
CA LEU A 78 6.18 -1.61 2.89
C LEU A 78 7.34 -2.62 2.80
N GLU A 79 7.26 -3.60 1.92
CA GLU A 79 8.34 -4.59 1.72
C GLU A 79 9.65 -3.95 1.21
N LYS A 80 9.55 -2.85 0.47
CA LYS A 80 10.72 -2.14 -0.08
C LYS A 80 11.28 -1.08 0.85
N VAL A 81 10.55 -0.66 1.87
CA VAL A 81 11.00 0.36 2.81
C VAL A 81 12.16 -0.14 3.67
N LYS A 82 13.25 0.60 3.66
CA LYS A 82 14.39 0.42 4.55
C LYS A 82 14.19 1.26 5.80
N LYS A 83 13.88 0.63 6.92
CA LYS A 83 13.56 1.29 8.20
C LYS A 83 14.72 2.05 8.83
N GLU A 84 15.95 1.72 8.44
CA GLU A 84 17.18 2.40 8.86
C GLU A 84 17.32 3.78 8.21
N ILE A 85 16.75 3.96 7.03
CA ILE A 85 16.81 5.21 6.25
C ILE A 85 15.69 6.13 6.72
N LYS A 86 16.04 7.25 7.37
CA LYS A 86 15.10 8.19 8.02
C LYS A 86 14.74 9.40 7.15
N HIS A 87 14.54 9.17 5.87
CA HIS A 87 14.04 10.16 4.91
C HIS A 87 13.01 9.53 3.97
N PRO A 88 12.25 10.33 3.21
CA PRO A 88 11.24 9.82 2.28
C PRO A 88 11.82 8.87 1.23
N GLN A 89 11.21 7.69 1.12
CA GLN A 89 11.56 6.64 0.15
C GLN A 89 10.42 6.38 -0.82
N THR A 90 9.18 6.72 -0.42
CA THR A 90 7.97 6.53 -1.22
C THR A 90 7.07 7.74 -1.12
N LEU A 91 6.53 8.14 -2.27
CA LEU A 91 5.49 9.16 -2.38
C LEU A 91 4.23 8.51 -2.99
N ILE A 92 3.10 8.66 -2.31
CA ILE A 92 1.79 8.21 -2.77
C ILE A 92 0.92 9.46 -2.97
N LEU A 93 0.36 9.61 -4.16
CA LEU A 93 -0.52 10.73 -4.48
C LEU A 93 -1.98 10.30 -4.47
N CYS A 94 -2.82 11.07 -3.80
CA CYS A 94 -4.25 10.86 -3.70
C CYS A 94 -5.02 12.07 -4.25
N PRO A 95 -6.19 11.89 -4.86
CA PRO A 95 -6.96 12.98 -5.45
C PRO A 95 -7.62 13.89 -4.40
N THR A 96 -7.79 13.41 -3.16
CA THR A 96 -8.40 14.17 -2.07
C THR A 96 -7.65 13.95 -0.75
N ARG A 97 -7.76 14.95 0.13
CA ARG A 97 -7.25 14.91 1.51
C ARG A 97 -7.78 13.70 2.28
N GLU A 98 -9.08 13.43 2.16
CA GLU A 98 -9.75 12.33 2.84
C GLU A 98 -9.18 10.97 2.42
N LEU A 99 -8.91 10.78 1.13
CA LEU A 99 -8.28 9.56 0.62
C LEU A 99 -6.82 9.43 1.07
N ALA A 100 -6.08 10.54 1.16
CA ALA A 100 -4.71 10.51 1.68
C ALA A 100 -4.66 10.07 3.15
N VAL A 101 -5.56 10.60 3.98
CA VAL A 101 -5.69 10.20 5.40
C VAL A 101 -6.08 8.73 5.52
N GLN A 102 -7.10 8.29 4.77
CA GLN A 102 -7.57 6.91 4.77
C GLN A 102 -6.46 5.93 4.34
N ALA A 103 -5.76 6.23 3.25
CA ALA A 103 -4.64 5.41 2.78
C ALA A 103 -3.51 5.33 3.82
N ALA A 104 -3.19 6.45 4.49
CA ALA A 104 -2.18 6.48 5.53
C ALA A 104 -2.57 5.60 6.72
N GLU A 105 -3.82 5.63 7.16
CA GLU A 105 -4.33 4.79 8.25
C GLU A 105 -4.27 3.31 7.89
N GLU A 106 -4.69 2.95 6.68
CA GLU A 106 -4.66 1.56 6.21
C GLU A 106 -3.23 1.02 6.11
N ILE A 107 -2.30 1.81 5.54
CA ILE A 107 -0.89 1.42 5.46
C ILE A 107 -0.25 1.32 6.86
N ARG A 108 -0.62 2.19 7.82
CA ARG A 108 -0.17 2.06 9.21
C ARG A 108 -0.65 0.78 9.87
N LYS A 109 -1.88 0.34 9.60
CA LYS A 109 -2.41 -0.94 10.09
C LYS A 109 -1.61 -2.12 9.53
N LEU A 110 -1.30 -2.10 8.23
CA LEU A 110 -0.42 -3.11 7.60
C LEU A 110 0.98 -3.11 8.22
N ALA A 111 1.53 -1.92 8.52
CA ALA A 111 2.86 -1.74 9.10
C ALA A 111 2.91 -1.88 10.62
N LYS A 112 1.83 -2.27 11.28
CA LYS A 112 1.69 -2.30 12.75
C LYS A 112 2.86 -2.97 13.48
N TYR A 113 3.43 -3.99 12.90
CA TYR A 113 4.55 -4.76 13.46
C TYR A 113 5.91 -4.39 12.88
N MET A 114 5.96 -3.42 11.96
CA MET A 114 7.19 -2.91 11.36
C MET A 114 7.75 -1.74 12.18
N HIS A 115 8.46 -2.05 13.27
CA HIS A 115 9.02 -1.01 14.13
C HIS A 115 9.99 -0.09 13.37
N GLY A 116 9.81 1.22 13.54
CA GLY A 116 10.67 2.25 12.93
C GLY A 116 10.24 2.73 11.55
N VAL A 117 9.16 2.19 10.97
CA VAL A 117 8.53 2.72 9.75
C VAL A 117 7.52 3.82 10.13
N LYS A 118 7.64 4.97 9.47
CA LYS A 118 6.75 6.12 9.68
C LYS A 118 6.03 6.48 8.38
N VAL A 119 4.71 6.44 8.42
CA VAL A 119 3.80 6.83 7.34
C VAL A 119 3.22 8.20 7.68
N LEU A 120 3.40 9.18 6.80
CA LEU A 120 2.99 10.55 7.02
C LEU A 120 2.02 11.02 5.93
N PRO A 121 0.76 11.32 6.25
CA PRO A 121 -0.12 12.05 5.35
C PRO A 121 0.23 13.54 5.39
N ILE A 122 0.25 14.16 4.20
CA ILE A 122 0.45 15.60 4.01
C ILE A 122 -0.72 16.15 3.19
N TYR A 123 -1.40 17.17 3.70
CA TYR A 123 -2.56 17.74 3.04
C TYR A 123 -2.80 19.20 3.46
N GLY A 124 -3.53 19.94 2.64
CA GLY A 124 -3.87 21.34 2.91
C GLY A 124 -4.79 21.52 4.12
N GLY A 125 -4.74 22.70 4.75
CA GLY A 125 -5.54 23.05 5.92
C GLY A 125 -4.92 22.68 7.27
N GLN A 126 -3.71 22.12 7.28
CA GLN A 126 -2.90 21.92 8.49
C GLN A 126 -1.70 22.89 8.51
N ASP A 127 -1.20 23.15 9.72
CA ASP A 127 0.01 23.94 9.92
C ASP A 127 1.21 23.33 9.15
N ILE A 128 1.70 24.08 8.19
CA ILE A 128 2.82 23.66 7.34
C ILE A 128 4.10 23.38 8.15
N THR A 129 4.34 24.14 9.21
CA THR A 129 5.52 23.97 10.06
C THR A 129 5.50 22.63 10.78
N LYS A 130 4.32 22.22 11.24
CA LYS A 130 4.15 20.88 11.85
C LYS A 130 4.39 19.77 10.83
N GLN A 131 3.88 19.92 9.60
CA GLN A 131 4.09 18.93 8.54
C GLN A 131 5.58 18.85 8.15
N ILE A 132 6.28 19.98 7.99
CA ILE A 132 7.72 19.99 7.71
C ILE A 132 8.53 19.29 8.80
N ARG A 133 8.21 19.56 10.07
CA ARG A 133 8.86 18.85 11.20
C ARG A 133 8.58 17.35 11.16
N ALA A 134 7.35 16.96 10.83
CA ALA A 134 6.92 15.56 10.77
C ALA A 134 7.59 14.77 9.63
N LEU A 135 8.05 15.44 8.55
CA LEU A 135 8.82 14.84 7.46
C LEU A 135 10.12 14.19 7.95
N LYS A 136 10.72 14.76 9.01
CA LYS A 136 11.93 14.16 9.59
C LYS A 136 11.62 12.74 10.09
N GLY A 137 12.32 11.78 9.52
CA GLY A 137 12.17 10.37 9.85
C GLY A 137 10.97 9.65 9.22
N ALA A 138 10.20 10.29 8.34
CA ALA A 138 9.15 9.62 7.60
C ALA A 138 9.70 8.96 6.32
N GLN A 139 9.38 7.69 6.12
CA GLN A 139 9.77 6.92 4.93
C GLN A 139 8.69 6.93 3.86
N ILE A 140 7.42 6.97 4.24
CA ILE A 140 6.28 6.94 3.31
C ILE A 140 5.49 8.24 3.48
N ILE A 141 5.37 8.99 2.40
CA ILE A 141 4.59 10.23 2.32
C ILE A 141 3.36 9.98 1.48
N ILE A 142 2.21 10.47 1.94
CA ILE A 142 0.92 10.34 1.24
C ILE A 142 0.28 11.73 1.18
N GLY A 143 -0.06 12.21 -0.03
CA GLY A 143 -0.63 13.56 -0.21
C GLY A 143 -1.46 13.73 -1.45
#